data_c33e04e10bbf8fdb0bca2c9a38cff171
#
_entry.id   c33e04e10bbf8fdb0bca2c9a38cff171
#
_cell.length_a   1.000
_cell.length_b   1.000
_cell.length_c   1.000
_cell.angle_alpha   90.00
_cell.angle_beta   90.00
_cell.angle_gamma   90.00
#
_symmetry.space_group_name_H-M   'P 1'
#
loop_
_entity.id
_entity.type
_entity.pdbx_description
1 polymer ?
#
loop_
_entity_poly.entity_id
_entity_poly.type
_entity_poly.pdbx_seq_one_letter_code
_entity_poly.pdbx_strand_id
1 'polypeptide(L)'
;LAHQYKRALKQRNSWLRSSLTLDSGPDPWADALVTAGAEIETWRSAAVDVIEPIFSEIVHGVDERLACAVTYRDGGMPRRDEGLASLAARRSSDRLIGATVLGPQRADLLFMNDLAPCSEALSRGQVKTVSACWALACSVFLGGKLGSQPALLFDEIGADWDSRTLINFISRAAQFGGQVVGTSSNWEYNGWEEALSSHNAALFHVEQGKIGVRNDSAT
;
A
#
# COMPACT_ATOMS: atom_id res chain seq x y z
N LEU A 1 10.51 -7.29 14.54
CA LEU A 1 9.30 -8.09 14.47
C LEU A 1 9.15 -8.75 13.08
N ALA A 2 8.99 -7.97 11.99
CA ALA A 2 8.80 -8.51 10.64
C ALA A 2 9.93 -9.45 10.19
N HIS A 3 11.17 -9.16 10.57
CA HIS A 3 12.32 -10.01 10.29
C HIS A 3 12.27 -11.33 11.05
N GLN A 4 11.84 -11.30 12.31
CA GLN A 4 11.65 -12.49 13.15
C GLN A 4 10.55 -13.39 12.57
N TYR A 5 9.42 -12.79 12.18
CA TYR A 5 8.33 -13.50 11.53
C TYR A 5 8.77 -14.18 10.23
N LYS A 6 9.42 -13.43 9.31
CA LYS A 6 9.94 -13.97 8.04
C LYS A 6 10.89 -15.15 8.25
N ARG A 7 11.75 -15.05 9.28
CA ARG A 7 12.69 -16.13 9.62
C ARG A 7 11.94 -17.38 10.12
N ALA A 8 11.01 -17.21 11.07
CA ALA A 8 10.22 -18.31 11.61
C ALA A 8 9.38 -18.99 10.50
N LEU A 9 8.75 -18.20 9.63
CA LEU A 9 7.98 -18.68 8.48
C LEU A 9 8.84 -19.51 7.52
N LYS A 10 10.03 -19.01 7.17
CA LYS A 10 10.96 -19.74 6.29
C LYS A 10 11.39 -21.08 6.92
N GLN A 11 11.69 -21.08 8.20
CA GLN A 11 12.12 -22.27 8.92
C GLN A 11 10.99 -23.29 9.06
N ARG A 12 9.77 -22.82 9.41
CA ARG A 12 8.59 -23.70 9.46
C ARG A 12 8.29 -24.30 8.09
N ASN A 13 8.29 -23.51 7.03
CA ASN A 13 8.03 -24.02 5.68
C ASN A 13 9.11 -25.02 5.21
N SER A 14 10.37 -24.84 5.60
CA SER A 14 11.43 -25.82 5.34
C SER A 14 11.18 -27.11 6.10
N TRP A 15 10.78 -27.02 7.36
CA TRP A 15 10.44 -28.17 8.19
C TRP A 15 9.21 -28.94 7.67
N LEU A 16 8.16 -28.24 7.23
CA LEU A 16 6.99 -28.88 6.62
C LEU A 16 7.33 -29.70 5.38
N ARG A 17 8.32 -29.26 4.60
CA ARG A 17 8.80 -29.98 3.38
C ARG A 17 9.78 -31.10 3.67
N SER A 18 10.37 -31.17 4.87
CA SER A 18 11.31 -32.21 5.20
C SER A 18 10.58 -33.54 5.43
N SER A 19 11.01 -34.59 4.74
CA SER A 19 10.45 -35.95 4.88
C SER A 19 10.84 -36.67 6.19
N LEU A 20 11.77 -36.10 6.95
CA LEU A 20 12.42 -36.73 8.08
C LEU A 20 11.68 -36.63 9.41
N THR A 21 10.68 -35.80 9.52
CA THR A 21 9.98 -35.58 10.78
C THR A 21 8.59 -36.17 10.75
N LEU A 22 8.53 -37.34 11.24
CA LEU A 22 7.32 -38.04 11.55
C LEU A 22 6.44 -37.27 12.56
N ASP A 23 5.20 -37.40 12.37
CA ASP A 23 3.97 -36.94 12.98
C ASP A 23 3.87 -36.78 14.51
N SER A 24 4.90 -36.91 15.29
CA SER A 24 4.77 -37.09 16.73
C SER A 24 5.33 -35.98 17.63
N GLY A 25 5.92 -34.92 17.06
CA GLY A 25 6.49 -33.85 17.87
C GLY A 25 5.73 -32.52 17.74
N PRO A 26 5.87 -31.62 18.71
CA PRO A 26 5.34 -30.26 18.60
C PRO A 26 6.01 -29.52 17.43
N ASP A 27 5.27 -28.55 16.82
CA ASP A 27 5.82 -27.64 15.81
C ASP A 27 6.80 -26.66 16.47
N PRO A 28 8.12 -26.77 16.21
CA PRO A 28 9.11 -25.97 16.94
C PRO A 28 9.09 -24.49 16.59
N TRP A 29 8.37 -24.11 15.53
CA TRP A 29 8.30 -22.75 15.03
C TRP A 29 6.96 -22.06 15.31
N ALA A 30 5.97 -22.82 15.81
CA ALA A 30 4.60 -22.34 15.97
C ALA A 30 4.52 -21.15 16.91
N ASP A 31 5.16 -21.21 18.09
CA ASP A 31 5.09 -20.14 19.08
C ASP A 31 5.70 -18.82 18.56
N ALA A 32 6.90 -18.89 17.98
CA ALA A 32 7.56 -17.71 17.42
C ALA A 32 6.76 -17.11 16.25
N LEU A 33 6.15 -17.98 15.42
CA LEU A 33 5.35 -17.55 14.28
C LEU A 33 4.06 -16.87 14.70
N VAL A 34 3.33 -17.47 15.64
CA VAL A 34 2.05 -16.95 16.14
C VAL A 34 2.26 -15.66 16.91
N THR A 35 3.25 -15.61 17.81
CA THR A 35 3.53 -14.40 18.59
C THR A 35 3.84 -13.21 17.69
N ALA A 36 4.81 -13.36 16.78
CA ALA A 36 5.18 -12.29 15.86
C ALA A 36 4.08 -12.00 14.83
N GLY A 37 3.35 -13.01 14.39
CA GLY A 37 2.26 -12.88 13.42
C GLY A 37 1.08 -12.09 13.96
N ALA A 38 0.59 -12.44 15.13
CA ALA A 38 -0.54 -11.76 15.79
C ALA A 38 -0.22 -10.27 16.08
N GLU A 39 1.01 -9.97 16.48
CA GLU A 39 1.44 -8.60 16.72
C GLU A 39 1.50 -7.79 15.41
N ILE A 40 1.99 -8.36 14.30
CA ILE A 40 1.99 -7.72 12.97
C ILE A 40 0.55 -7.44 12.52
N GLU A 41 -0.37 -8.42 12.66
CA GLU A 41 -1.78 -8.24 12.30
C GLU A 41 -2.41 -7.07 13.08
N THR A 42 -2.19 -7.04 14.40
CA THR A 42 -2.70 -5.96 15.26
C THR A 42 -2.18 -4.59 14.81
N TRP A 43 -0.90 -4.47 14.52
CA TRP A 43 -0.33 -3.18 14.10
C TRP A 43 -0.81 -2.75 12.72
N ARG A 44 -0.97 -3.68 11.78
CA ARG A 44 -1.47 -3.37 10.43
C ARG A 44 -2.93 -2.94 10.46
N SER A 45 -3.78 -3.67 11.19
CA SER A 45 -5.18 -3.29 11.37
C SER A 45 -5.29 -1.89 11.98
N ALA A 46 -4.62 -1.64 13.10
CA ALA A 46 -4.63 -0.34 13.75
C ALA A 46 -4.08 0.80 12.86
N ALA A 47 -3.10 0.52 12.01
CA ALA A 47 -2.60 1.51 11.06
C ALA A 47 -3.65 1.82 9.98
N VAL A 48 -4.31 0.81 9.42
CA VAL A 48 -5.36 1.00 8.43
C VAL A 48 -6.55 1.77 9.01
N ASP A 49 -6.96 1.47 10.23
CA ASP A 49 -8.06 2.18 10.91
C ASP A 49 -7.80 3.70 11.06
N VAL A 50 -6.51 4.09 11.16
CA VAL A 50 -6.12 5.52 11.20
C VAL A 50 -5.95 6.12 9.81
N ILE A 51 -5.44 5.36 8.85
CA ILE A 51 -5.16 5.83 7.49
C ILE A 51 -6.45 5.94 6.67
N GLU A 52 -7.40 5.05 6.90
CA GLU A 52 -8.65 4.96 6.12
C GLU A 52 -9.42 6.30 6.05
N PRO A 53 -9.72 7.00 7.14
CA PRO A 53 -10.43 8.27 7.06
C PRO A 53 -9.63 9.35 6.31
N ILE A 54 -8.31 9.37 6.43
CA ILE A 54 -7.42 10.27 5.66
C ILE A 54 -7.51 9.93 4.17
N PHE A 55 -7.46 8.66 3.84
CA PHE A 55 -7.56 8.18 2.47
C PHE A 55 -8.91 8.55 1.82
N SER A 56 -10.01 8.27 2.51
CA SER A 56 -11.37 8.58 2.02
C SER A 56 -11.57 10.07 1.77
N GLU A 57 -11.05 10.93 2.66
CA GLU A 57 -11.08 12.39 2.47
C GLU A 57 -10.27 12.82 1.24
N ILE A 58 -9.06 12.28 1.07
CA ILE A 58 -8.19 12.60 -0.07
C ILE A 58 -8.83 12.15 -1.38
N VAL A 59 -9.31 10.91 -1.46
CA VAL A 59 -9.96 10.38 -2.67
C VAL A 59 -11.16 11.22 -3.07
N HIS A 60 -12.06 11.50 -2.13
CA HIS A 60 -13.25 12.32 -2.39
C HIS A 60 -12.88 13.74 -2.84
N GLY A 61 -11.81 14.31 -2.28
CA GLY A 61 -11.33 15.63 -2.68
C GLY A 61 -10.65 15.66 -4.06
N VAL A 62 -10.15 14.52 -4.54
CA VAL A 62 -9.56 14.40 -5.89
C VAL A 62 -10.63 14.12 -6.93
N ASP A 63 -11.54 13.19 -6.65
CA ASP A 63 -12.68 12.87 -7.51
C ASP A 63 -13.91 12.54 -6.64
N GLU A 64 -14.84 13.46 -6.57
CA GLU A 64 -16.08 13.35 -5.79
C GLU A 64 -16.99 12.17 -6.19
N ARG A 65 -16.76 11.61 -7.39
CA ARG A 65 -17.49 10.43 -7.90
C ARG A 65 -16.98 9.13 -7.28
N LEU A 66 -15.83 9.17 -6.60
CA LEU A 66 -15.21 8.00 -5.99
C LEU A 66 -15.57 7.93 -4.50
N ALA A 67 -16.40 6.95 -4.13
CA ALA A 67 -16.75 6.63 -2.74
C ALA A 67 -15.90 5.45 -2.26
N CYS A 68 -14.58 5.62 -2.25
CA CYS A 68 -13.66 4.55 -1.93
C CYS A 68 -13.36 4.46 -0.43
N ALA A 69 -13.40 3.24 0.08
CA ALA A 69 -12.97 2.88 1.42
C ALA A 69 -11.93 1.75 1.36
N VAL A 70 -11.09 1.64 2.38
CA VAL A 70 -10.13 0.54 2.50
C VAL A 70 -10.33 -0.19 3.81
N THR A 71 -10.29 -1.52 3.76
CA THR A 71 -10.33 -2.37 4.95
C THR A 71 -9.14 -3.32 4.96
N TYR A 72 -8.66 -3.64 6.16
CA TYR A 72 -7.63 -4.64 6.33
C TYR A 72 -8.27 -6.02 6.46
N ARG A 73 -7.93 -6.91 5.52
CA ARG A 73 -8.25 -8.33 5.62
C ARG A 73 -7.04 -9.05 6.21
N ASP A 74 -7.18 -9.52 7.44
CA ASP A 74 -6.12 -10.27 8.11
C ASP A 74 -5.77 -11.57 7.37
N GLY A 75 -4.60 -12.10 7.68
CA GLY A 75 -4.12 -13.37 7.11
C GLY A 75 -4.61 -14.61 7.86
N GLY A 76 -5.58 -14.46 8.75
CA GLY A 76 -6.14 -15.55 9.53
C GLY A 76 -5.22 -16.04 10.67
N MET A 77 -4.33 -15.19 11.19
CA MET A 77 -3.54 -15.48 12.39
C MET A 77 -4.26 -14.91 13.62
N PRO A 78 -5.05 -15.73 14.33
CA PRO A 78 -5.76 -15.28 15.51
C PRO A 78 -4.80 -15.00 16.68
N ARG A 79 -5.35 -14.54 17.80
CA ARG A 79 -4.58 -14.32 19.03
C ARG A 79 -3.80 -15.58 19.44
N ARG A 80 -2.75 -15.42 20.23
CA ARG A 80 -1.72 -16.42 20.49
C ARG A 80 -2.25 -17.83 20.73
N ASP A 81 -3.16 -18.03 21.67
CA ASP A 81 -3.64 -19.36 22.05
C ASP A 81 -4.47 -20.02 20.94
N GLU A 82 -5.35 -19.28 20.30
CA GLU A 82 -6.12 -19.71 19.14
C GLU A 82 -5.22 -19.92 17.92
N GLY A 83 -4.14 -19.13 17.78
CA GLY A 83 -3.17 -19.24 16.70
C GLY A 83 -2.38 -20.55 16.76
N LEU A 84 -1.97 -20.96 17.94
CA LEU A 84 -1.29 -22.24 18.14
C LEU A 84 -2.22 -23.42 17.80
N ALA A 85 -3.47 -23.38 18.27
CA ALA A 85 -4.47 -24.39 17.94
C ALA A 85 -4.77 -24.43 16.44
N SER A 86 -4.88 -23.27 15.80
CA SER A 86 -5.13 -23.15 14.35
C SER A 86 -3.98 -23.70 13.51
N LEU A 87 -2.71 -23.44 13.89
CA LEU A 87 -1.55 -24.01 13.22
C LEU A 87 -1.46 -25.52 13.43
N ALA A 88 -1.79 -26.01 14.63
CA ALA A 88 -1.82 -27.44 14.91
C ALA A 88 -2.87 -28.17 14.07
N ALA A 89 -4.09 -27.62 14.00
CA ALA A 89 -5.19 -28.18 13.21
C ALA A 89 -4.89 -28.22 11.70
N ARG A 90 -4.13 -27.22 11.19
CA ARG A 90 -3.76 -27.13 9.78
C ARG A 90 -2.46 -27.82 9.41
N ARG A 91 -1.74 -28.38 10.36
CA ARG A 91 -0.41 -28.96 10.15
C ARG A 91 -0.35 -29.96 8.99
N SER A 92 -1.33 -30.86 8.93
CA SER A 92 -1.38 -31.87 7.86
C SER A 92 -1.61 -31.26 6.49
N SER A 93 -2.52 -30.28 6.36
CA SER A 93 -2.76 -29.56 5.10
C SER A 93 -1.59 -28.67 4.70
N ASP A 94 -0.98 -27.94 5.65
CA ASP A 94 0.22 -27.13 5.41
C ASP A 94 1.39 -28.00 4.91
N ARG A 95 1.48 -29.23 5.39
CA ARG A 95 2.49 -30.19 4.97
C ARG A 95 2.28 -30.69 3.54
N LEU A 96 1.04 -30.96 3.15
CA LEU A 96 0.70 -31.32 1.77
C LEU A 96 1.05 -30.19 0.79
N ILE A 97 0.84 -28.95 1.20
CA ILE A 97 1.15 -27.75 0.40
C ILE A 97 2.65 -27.41 0.46
N GLY A 98 3.34 -27.82 1.52
CA GLY A 98 4.73 -27.44 1.82
C GLY A 98 4.90 -26.00 2.29
N ALA A 99 3.82 -25.35 2.74
CA ALA A 99 3.81 -23.96 3.15
C ALA A 99 2.75 -23.65 4.21
N THR A 100 3.02 -22.68 5.06
CA THR A 100 2.09 -22.14 6.04
C THR A 100 1.09 -21.22 5.34
N VAL A 101 -0.21 -21.53 5.45
CA VAL A 101 -1.27 -20.78 4.78
C VAL A 101 -1.95 -19.74 5.67
N LEU A 102 -1.67 -19.71 6.97
CA LEU A 102 -2.14 -18.68 7.90
C LEU A 102 -1.05 -17.67 8.20
N GLY A 103 -1.46 -16.42 8.38
CA GLY A 103 -0.62 -15.35 8.91
C GLY A 103 -0.45 -14.14 8.00
N PRO A 104 0.27 -13.12 8.48
CA PRO A 104 0.41 -11.80 7.86
C PRO A 104 0.88 -11.78 6.40
N GLN A 105 1.48 -12.86 5.90
CA GLN A 105 1.85 -12.99 4.48
C GLN A 105 0.63 -13.22 3.56
N ARG A 106 -0.54 -13.49 4.12
CA ARG A 106 -1.82 -13.67 3.42
C ARG A 106 -2.77 -12.50 3.60
N ALA A 107 -2.40 -11.58 4.48
CA ALA A 107 -3.16 -10.36 4.69
C ALA A 107 -3.16 -9.50 3.43
N ASP A 108 -4.23 -8.73 3.27
CA ASP A 108 -4.44 -7.89 2.09
C ASP A 108 -5.18 -6.60 2.47
N LEU A 109 -5.13 -5.61 1.59
CA LEU A 109 -5.94 -4.41 1.66
C LEU A 109 -7.08 -4.53 0.64
N LEU A 110 -8.29 -4.42 1.11
CA LEU A 110 -9.48 -4.44 0.25
C LEU A 110 -9.93 -3.01 0.00
N PHE A 111 -9.73 -2.54 -1.22
CA PHE A 111 -10.23 -1.26 -1.69
C PHE A 111 -11.60 -1.47 -2.33
N MET A 112 -12.61 -0.84 -1.76
CA MET A 112 -14.00 -0.94 -2.19
C MET A 112 -14.50 0.42 -2.68
N ASN A 113 -15.23 0.43 -3.77
CA ASN A 113 -16.01 1.59 -4.21
C ASN A 113 -17.48 1.22 -4.03
N ASP A 114 -18.14 1.83 -3.07
CA ASP A 114 -19.42 1.36 -2.55
C ASP A 114 -19.37 -0.13 -2.15
N LEU A 115 -20.10 -0.99 -2.84
CA LEU A 115 -20.22 -2.41 -2.54
C LEU A 115 -19.35 -3.32 -3.43
N ALA A 116 -18.58 -2.75 -4.35
CA ALA A 116 -17.77 -3.53 -5.30
C ALA A 116 -16.27 -3.27 -5.12
N PRO A 117 -15.41 -4.27 -5.36
CA PRO A 117 -13.97 -4.07 -5.38
C PRO A 117 -13.57 -2.99 -6.41
N CYS A 118 -12.68 -2.08 -6.04
CA CYS A 118 -12.20 -1.03 -6.94
C CYS A 118 -11.60 -1.60 -8.25
N SER A 119 -10.96 -2.76 -8.18
CA SER A 119 -10.40 -3.45 -9.36
C SER A 119 -11.45 -3.89 -10.38
N GLU A 120 -12.71 -4.04 -9.98
CA GLU A 120 -13.82 -4.48 -10.83
C GLU A 120 -14.74 -3.32 -11.22
N ALA A 121 -14.92 -2.35 -10.31
CA ALA A 121 -15.88 -1.26 -10.47
C ALA A 121 -15.30 -0.03 -11.18
N LEU A 122 -13.97 0.16 -11.16
CA LEU A 122 -13.32 1.38 -11.59
C LEU A 122 -12.54 1.20 -12.91
N SER A 123 -12.46 2.29 -13.68
CA SER A 123 -11.57 2.36 -14.83
C SER A 123 -10.09 2.35 -14.41
N ARG A 124 -9.16 2.11 -15.36
CA ARG A 124 -7.71 2.12 -15.08
C ARG A 124 -7.25 3.45 -14.49
N GLY A 125 -7.71 4.57 -15.04
CA GLY A 125 -7.38 5.90 -14.52
C GLY A 125 -7.87 6.09 -13.09
N GLN A 126 -9.10 5.66 -12.79
CA GLN A 126 -9.65 5.72 -11.43
C GLN A 126 -8.91 4.82 -10.44
N VAL A 127 -8.54 3.59 -10.83
CA VAL A 127 -7.70 2.72 -9.99
C VAL A 127 -6.34 3.37 -9.69
N LYS A 128 -5.73 4.02 -10.69
CA LYS A 128 -4.49 4.78 -10.53
C LYS A 128 -4.67 5.96 -9.56
N THR A 129 -5.79 6.68 -9.67
CA THR A 129 -6.17 7.75 -8.72
C THR A 129 -6.26 7.22 -7.30
N VAL A 130 -6.99 6.13 -7.08
CA VAL A 130 -7.13 5.47 -5.77
C VAL A 130 -5.76 5.08 -5.21
N SER A 131 -4.89 4.49 -6.03
CA SER A 131 -3.54 4.07 -5.62
C SER A 131 -2.65 5.26 -5.23
N ALA A 132 -2.71 6.36 -5.98
CA ALA A 132 -1.96 7.58 -5.68
C ALA A 132 -2.47 8.25 -4.38
N CYS A 133 -3.79 8.31 -4.20
CA CYS A 133 -4.41 8.83 -2.97
C CYS A 133 -4.04 7.99 -1.75
N TRP A 134 -3.98 6.65 -1.89
CA TRP A 134 -3.52 5.77 -0.83
C TRP A 134 -2.06 6.04 -0.43
N ALA A 135 -1.16 6.20 -1.41
CA ALA A 135 0.22 6.54 -1.15
C ALA A 135 0.34 7.88 -0.40
N LEU A 136 -0.45 8.89 -0.80
CA LEU A 136 -0.49 10.18 -0.14
C LEU A 136 -1.02 10.06 1.31
N ALA A 137 -2.11 9.32 1.54
CA ALA A 137 -2.66 9.08 2.88
C ALA A 137 -1.67 8.37 3.80
N CYS A 138 -0.99 7.33 3.31
CA CYS A 138 0.08 6.66 4.04
C CYS A 138 1.21 7.62 4.43
N SER A 139 1.56 8.53 3.54
CA SER A 139 2.62 9.50 3.78
C SER A 139 2.23 10.55 4.80
N VAL A 140 0.99 11.02 4.79
CA VAL A 140 0.42 11.91 5.83
C VAL A 140 0.51 11.22 7.21
N PHE A 141 0.06 9.97 7.29
CA PHE A 141 0.14 9.18 8.52
C PHE A 141 1.57 9.02 9.02
N LEU A 142 2.50 8.67 8.13
CA LEU A 142 3.91 8.48 8.47
C LEU A 142 4.55 9.80 8.92
N GLY A 143 4.25 10.91 8.26
CA GLY A 143 4.74 12.23 8.63
C GLY A 143 4.36 12.61 10.05
N GLY A 144 3.11 12.35 10.44
CA GLY A 144 2.61 12.55 11.80
C GLY A 144 3.32 11.67 12.84
N LYS A 145 3.80 10.48 12.46
CA LYS A 145 4.54 9.57 13.37
C LYS A 145 6.03 9.87 13.44
N LEU A 146 6.63 10.28 12.34
CA LEU A 146 8.08 10.50 12.24
C LEU A 146 8.50 11.92 12.60
N GLY A 147 7.56 12.88 12.69
CA GLY A 147 7.84 14.30 12.88
C GLY A 147 8.47 14.98 11.65
N SER A 148 8.53 14.28 10.51
CA SER A 148 8.98 14.80 9.22
C SER A 148 8.27 14.09 8.10
N GLN A 149 7.91 14.82 7.05
CA GLN A 149 7.20 14.25 5.90
C GLN A 149 8.16 13.42 5.02
N PRO A 150 7.80 12.19 4.65
CA PRO A 150 8.57 11.42 3.70
C PRO A 150 8.48 12.03 2.29
N ALA A 151 9.48 11.80 1.43
CA ALA A 151 9.37 12.16 0.02
C ALA A 151 8.42 11.19 -0.71
N LEU A 152 7.57 11.73 -1.56
CA LEU A 152 6.67 10.96 -2.43
C LEU A 152 7.22 10.93 -3.85
N LEU A 153 7.30 9.75 -4.43
CA LEU A 153 7.74 9.53 -5.80
C LEU A 153 6.60 8.89 -6.59
N PHE A 154 6.19 9.53 -7.68
CA PHE A 154 5.17 9.03 -8.59
C PHE A 154 5.77 8.85 -9.99
N ASP A 155 5.65 7.64 -10.52
CA ASP A 155 6.02 7.37 -11.89
C ASP A 155 4.80 7.44 -12.81
N GLU A 156 4.93 8.12 -13.95
CA GLU A 156 3.86 8.35 -14.92
C GLU A 156 2.57 8.92 -14.31
N ILE A 157 2.71 9.95 -13.46
CA ILE A 157 1.56 10.62 -12.85
C ILE A 157 0.71 11.29 -13.93
N GLY A 158 -0.60 11.17 -13.83
CA GLY A 158 -1.57 11.82 -14.73
C GLY A 158 -1.73 11.19 -16.11
N ALA A 159 -1.01 10.09 -16.45
CA ALA A 159 -1.06 9.49 -17.78
C ALA A 159 -2.47 9.07 -18.23
N ASP A 160 -3.32 8.62 -17.30
CA ASP A 160 -4.70 8.17 -17.57
C ASP A 160 -5.74 9.08 -16.88
N TRP A 161 -5.35 10.29 -16.45
CA TRP A 161 -6.23 11.21 -15.74
C TRP A 161 -6.76 12.30 -16.66
N ASP A 162 -7.97 12.75 -16.39
CA ASP A 162 -8.46 14.02 -16.93
C ASP A 162 -7.81 15.21 -16.19
N SER A 163 -7.87 16.40 -16.79
CA SER A 163 -7.27 17.62 -16.24
C SER A 163 -7.79 17.95 -14.83
N ARG A 164 -9.08 17.73 -14.57
CA ARG A 164 -9.69 17.99 -13.27
C ARG A 164 -9.11 17.09 -12.18
N THR A 165 -9.01 15.79 -12.46
CA THR A 165 -8.40 14.79 -11.54
C THR A 165 -6.94 15.15 -11.25
N LEU A 166 -6.17 15.53 -12.29
CA LEU A 166 -4.77 15.95 -12.14
C LEU A 166 -4.65 17.20 -11.25
N ILE A 167 -5.40 18.27 -11.55
CA ILE A 167 -5.38 19.53 -10.79
C ILE A 167 -5.72 19.28 -9.33
N ASN A 168 -6.78 18.52 -9.07
CA ASN A 168 -7.22 18.21 -7.72
C ASN A 168 -6.17 17.41 -6.97
N PHE A 169 -5.56 16.38 -7.61
CA PHE A 169 -4.52 15.59 -6.99
C PHE A 169 -3.27 16.41 -6.65
N ILE A 170 -2.78 17.24 -7.57
CA ILE A 170 -1.62 18.10 -7.34
C ILE A 170 -1.91 19.09 -6.20
N SER A 171 -3.11 19.66 -6.14
CA SER A 171 -3.54 20.54 -5.05
C SER A 171 -3.52 19.83 -3.69
N ARG A 172 -3.98 18.59 -3.62
CA ARG A 172 -3.92 17.78 -2.40
C ARG A 172 -2.48 17.41 -2.04
N ALA A 173 -1.66 17.04 -3.03
CA ALA A 173 -0.26 16.70 -2.82
C ALA A 173 0.56 17.92 -2.35
N ALA A 174 0.26 19.13 -2.83
CA ALA A 174 0.90 20.35 -2.38
C ALA A 174 0.60 20.68 -0.89
N GLN A 175 -0.59 20.31 -0.41
CA GLN A 175 -0.97 20.47 1.00
C GLN A 175 -0.27 19.48 1.94
N PHE A 176 0.31 18.43 1.38
CA PHE A 176 1.02 17.39 2.15
C PHE A 176 2.22 17.93 2.95
N GLY A 177 2.86 19.01 2.48
CA GLY A 177 3.99 19.67 3.16
C GLY A 177 5.32 18.92 3.05
N GLY A 178 5.38 17.83 2.30
CA GLY A 178 6.60 17.08 1.96
C GLY A 178 7.04 17.30 0.52
N GLN A 179 8.19 16.75 0.15
CA GLN A 179 8.64 16.77 -1.22
C GLN A 179 7.87 15.75 -2.07
N VAL A 180 7.34 16.20 -3.19
CA VAL A 180 6.69 15.34 -4.19
C VAL A 180 7.49 15.43 -5.50
N VAL A 181 7.86 14.29 -6.05
CA VAL A 181 8.54 14.19 -7.35
C VAL A 181 7.69 13.28 -8.23
N GLY A 182 7.31 13.78 -9.40
CA GLY A 182 6.52 13.02 -10.37
C GLY A 182 7.20 13.00 -11.74
N THR A 183 7.04 11.91 -12.48
CA THR A 183 7.36 11.83 -13.89
C THR A 183 6.08 11.83 -14.73
N SER A 184 6.14 12.36 -15.94
CA SER A 184 5.06 12.29 -16.92
C SER A 184 5.63 12.32 -18.32
N SER A 185 5.13 11.46 -19.21
CA SER A 185 5.46 11.45 -20.63
C SER A 185 4.52 12.35 -21.46
N ASN A 186 3.41 12.79 -20.88
CA ASN A 186 2.32 13.48 -21.59
C ASN A 186 2.04 14.88 -21.02
N TRP A 187 3.04 15.74 -21.11
CA TRP A 187 2.97 17.09 -20.58
C TRP A 187 1.92 17.98 -21.29
N GLU A 188 1.79 17.85 -22.60
CA GLU A 188 1.07 18.84 -23.42
C GLU A 188 -0.48 18.76 -23.34
N TYR A 189 -1.03 17.66 -22.84
CA TYR A 189 -2.44 17.35 -23.01
C TYR A 189 -3.30 17.38 -21.73
N ASN A 190 -2.70 17.51 -20.54
CA ASN A 190 -3.40 17.20 -19.29
C ASN A 190 -3.56 18.35 -18.29
N GLY A 191 -3.43 19.59 -18.69
CA GLY A 191 -3.63 20.72 -17.76
C GLY A 191 -2.53 20.88 -16.70
N TRP A 192 -1.32 20.43 -17.00
CA TRP A 192 -0.16 20.53 -16.11
C TRP A 192 0.19 21.98 -15.75
N GLU A 193 0.10 22.92 -16.72
CA GLU A 193 0.37 24.33 -16.50
C GLU A 193 -0.58 24.89 -15.43
N GLU A 194 -1.87 24.61 -15.53
CA GLU A 194 -2.86 25.00 -14.54
C GLU A 194 -2.61 24.32 -13.19
N ALA A 195 -2.33 23.01 -13.20
CA ALA A 195 -2.09 22.24 -11.98
C ALA A 195 -0.88 22.74 -11.20
N LEU A 196 0.18 23.23 -11.87
CA LEU A 196 1.42 23.66 -11.23
C LEU A 196 1.49 25.16 -10.99
N SER A 197 0.74 25.98 -11.73
CA SER A 197 0.79 27.46 -11.66
C SER A 197 0.52 28.03 -10.26
N SER A 198 -0.29 27.34 -9.47
CA SER A 198 -0.67 27.76 -8.11
C SER A 198 0.25 27.19 -7.02
N HIS A 199 1.27 26.42 -7.39
CA HIS A 199 2.13 25.72 -6.45
C HIS A 199 3.62 26.03 -6.72
N ASN A 200 4.44 25.96 -5.67
CA ASN A 200 5.89 26.12 -5.80
C ASN A 200 6.49 24.82 -6.41
N ALA A 201 6.36 24.68 -7.73
CA ALA A 201 6.80 23.52 -8.49
C ALA A 201 7.94 23.88 -9.44
N ALA A 202 8.92 22.99 -9.59
CA ALA A 202 9.98 23.07 -10.58
C ALA A 202 9.77 21.99 -11.65
N LEU A 203 9.79 22.39 -12.91
CA LEU A 203 9.66 21.49 -14.05
C LEU A 203 11.01 21.22 -14.68
N PHE A 204 11.31 19.94 -14.91
CA PHE A 204 12.50 19.49 -15.57
C PHE A 204 12.15 18.72 -16.84
N HIS A 205 12.80 19.05 -17.94
CA HIS A 205 12.74 18.26 -19.17
C HIS A 205 13.88 17.24 -19.20
N VAL A 206 13.57 16.00 -19.55
CA VAL A 206 14.56 14.92 -19.68
C VAL A 206 14.60 14.46 -21.13
N GLU A 207 15.71 14.69 -21.81
CA GLU A 207 15.92 14.29 -23.19
C GLU A 207 17.29 13.61 -23.33
N GLN A 208 17.31 12.42 -23.92
CA GLN A 208 18.53 11.62 -24.14
C GLN A 208 19.43 11.48 -22.90
N GLY A 209 18.80 11.31 -21.73
CA GLY A 209 19.50 11.18 -20.44
C GLY A 209 20.08 12.49 -19.87
N LYS A 210 19.77 13.64 -20.46
CA LYS A 210 20.11 14.97 -19.93
C LYS A 210 18.91 15.62 -19.29
N ILE A 211 19.13 16.26 -18.14
CA ILE A 211 18.11 16.98 -17.40
C ILE A 211 18.33 18.49 -17.63
N GLY A 212 17.30 19.16 -18.10
CA GLY A 212 17.26 20.62 -18.25
C GLY A 212 16.12 21.21 -17.44
N VAL A 213 16.32 22.41 -16.86
CA VAL A 213 15.21 23.16 -16.26
C VAL A 213 14.38 23.72 -17.39
N ARG A 214 13.06 23.45 -17.40
CA ARG A 214 12.15 24.11 -18.31
C ARG A 214 11.85 25.49 -17.74
N ASN A 215 12.48 26.52 -18.32
CA ASN A 215 12.08 27.90 -18.04
C ASN A 215 10.84 28.21 -18.87
N ASP A 216 9.70 28.43 -18.24
CA ASP A 216 8.46 28.91 -18.87
C ASP A 216 8.61 30.39 -19.29
N SER A 217 9.59 30.68 -20.14
CA SER A 217 9.77 31.97 -20.81
C SER A 217 9.90 31.73 -22.31
N ALA A 218 8.80 31.28 -22.89
CA ALA A 218 8.58 31.41 -24.34
C ALA A 218 7.08 31.51 -24.60
N THR A 219 6.64 32.80 -24.57
CA THR A 219 5.46 33.40 -25.26
C THR A 219 4.39 32.49 -25.77
#